data_70199867ebb89db82a68e95ccee3c663
#
_entry.id   70199867ebb89db82a68e95ccee3c663
#
_cell.length_a   1.000
_cell.length_b   1.000
_cell.length_c   1.000
_cell.angle_alpha   90.00
_cell.angle_beta   90.00
_cell.angle_gamma   90.00
#
_symmetry.space_group_name_H-M   'P 1'
#
loop_
_entity.id
_entity.type
_entity.pdbx_description
1 polymer ?
#
loop_
_entity_poly.entity_id
_entity_poly.type
_entity_poly.pdbx_seq_one_letter_code
_entity_poly.pdbx_strand_id
1 'polypeptide(L)'
;MDKVKFAKLRRDAVLPEKKTDGAAGYDLYVPDNTLIRKGRNLIKLGIAIQMPSNMKAIIKPRSGFSLKGIIGVDGKSHDADVLDGVIDCDYTGCIGVIVKSFEKEP
;
A
#
# COMPACT_ATOMS: atom_id res chain seq x y z
N MET A 1 14.45 22.08 5.30
CA MET A 1 14.60 20.75 4.69
C MET A 1 13.24 20.12 4.53
N ASP A 2 12.93 19.70 3.33
CA ASP A 2 11.62 19.14 3.01
C ASP A 2 11.51 17.73 3.56
N LYS A 3 10.49 17.48 4.36
CA LYS A 3 10.27 16.18 4.97
C LYS A 3 8.90 15.63 4.62
N VAL A 4 8.87 14.33 4.37
CA VAL A 4 7.64 13.57 4.26
C VAL A 4 7.21 13.15 5.66
N LYS A 5 5.94 13.36 5.98
CA LYS A 5 5.36 13.00 7.28
C LYS A 5 4.17 12.09 7.07
N PHE A 6 4.00 11.15 7.98
CA PHE A 6 2.86 10.25 7.99
C PHE A 6 2.05 10.43 9.27
N ALA A 7 0.74 10.29 9.15
CA ALA A 7 -0.16 10.36 10.30
C ALA A 7 -1.07 9.13 10.30
N LYS A 8 -1.31 8.58 11.49
CA LYS A 8 -2.29 7.52 11.66
C LYS A 8 -3.68 8.11 11.68
N LEU A 9 -4.58 7.55 10.87
CA LEU A 9 -6.01 7.88 10.88
C LEU A 9 -6.83 6.80 11.61
N ARG A 10 -6.19 5.65 11.90
CA ARG A 10 -6.78 4.55 12.66
C ARG A 10 -5.78 4.11 13.72
N ARG A 11 -6.29 3.64 14.85
CA ARG A 11 -5.44 3.18 15.96
C ARG A 11 -4.54 2.01 15.56
N ASP A 12 -5.05 1.10 14.74
CA ASP A 12 -4.34 -0.10 14.30
C ASP A 12 -3.49 0.11 13.06
N ALA A 13 -3.44 1.32 12.52
CA ALA A 13 -2.62 1.61 11.35
C ALA A 13 -1.14 1.44 11.66
N VAL A 14 -0.40 0.97 10.65
CA VAL A 14 1.05 0.78 10.75
C VAL A 14 1.72 1.88 9.93
N LEU A 15 2.61 2.63 10.55
CA LEU A 15 3.31 3.71 9.86
C LEU A 15 4.29 3.13 8.84
N PRO A 16 4.38 3.74 7.65
CA PRO A 16 5.37 3.33 6.65
C PRO A 16 6.79 3.47 7.19
N GLU A 17 7.67 2.59 6.74
CA GLU A 17 9.07 2.66 7.16
C GLU A 17 10.00 2.28 6.00
N LYS A 18 11.21 2.82 6.02
CA LYS A 18 12.29 2.37 5.16
C LYS A 18 13.03 1.24 5.87
N LYS A 19 13.24 0.12 5.18
CA LYS A 19 13.98 -1.00 5.75
C LYS A 19 15.46 -0.68 5.94
N THR A 20 16.02 0.12 5.02
CA THR A 20 17.43 0.55 5.07
C THR A 20 17.52 1.99 4.58
N ASP A 21 18.60 2.67 4.92
CA ASP A 21 18.86 4.04 4.45
C ASP A 21 18.95 4.12 2.93
N GLY A 22 19.42 3.05 2.28
CA GLY A 22 19.52 2.99 0.84
C GLY A 22 18.27 2.53 0.12
N ALA A 23 17.19 2.25 0.85
CA ALA A 23 15.94 1.82 0.22
C ALA A 23 15.34 2.94 -0.64
N ALA A 24 14.79 2.56 -1.79
CA ALA A 24 14.21 3.51 -2.74
C ALA A 24 12.91 4.12 -2.24
N GLY A 25 12.21 3.46 -1.32
CA GLY A 25 10.92 3.92 -0.84
C GLY A 25 10.54 3.37 0.52
N TYR A 26 9.35 3.73 0.94
CA TYR A 26 8.76 3.28 2.20
C TYR A 26 7.91 2.04 1.96
N ASP A 27 7.99 1.07 2.86
CA ASP A 27 7.07 -0.07 2.86
C ASP A 27 5.74 0.34 3.49
N LEU A 28 4.65 -0.01 2.81
CA LEU A 28 3.29 0.20 3.29
C LEU A 28 2.72 -1.11 3.81
N TYR A 29 1.89 -1.02 4.83
CA TYR A 29 1.34 -2.19 5.50
C TYR A 29 -0.17 -2.10 5.59
N VAL A 30 -0.83 -3.24 5.35
CA VAL A 30 -2.26 -3.39 5.62
C VAL A 30 -2.41 -3.60 7.13
N PRO A 31 -3.22 -2.78 7.80
CA PRO A 31 -3.29 -2.82 9.26
C PRO A 31 -3.98 -4.06 9.84
N ASP A 32 -4.76 -4.77 9.01
CA ASP A 32 -5.57 -5.90 9.46
C ASP A 32 -5.75 -6.88 8.32
N ASN A 33 -6.21 -8.10 8.63
CA ASN A 33 -6.59 -9.06 7.62
C ASN A 33 -7.75 -8.51 6.80
N THR A 34 -7.65 -8.61 5.50
CA THR A 34 -8.61 -8.05 4.57
C THR A 34 -9.06 -9.12 3.59
N LEU A 35 -10.37 -9.19 3.36
CA LEU A 35 -10.92 -10.08 2.35
C LEU A 35 -10.67 -9.48 0.97
N ILE A 36 -10.01 -10.24 0.10
CA ILE A 36 -9.78 -9.88 -1.29
C ILE A 36 -10.72 -10.68 -2.17
N ARG A 37 -11.55 -9.98 -2.94
CA ARG A 37 -12.46 -10.59 -3.87
C ARG A 37 -11.89 -10.53 -5.28
N LYS A 38 -12.44 -11.33 -6.18
CA LYS A 38 -12.09 -11.26 -7.59
C LYS A 38 -12.29 -9.84 -8.11
N GLY A 39 -11.36 -9.36 -8.93
CA GLY A 39 -11.39 -8.02 -9.50
C GLY A 39 -10.65 -7.02 -8.62
N ARG A 40 -11.07 -5.76 -8.69
CA ARG A 40 -10.38 -4.66 -8.01
C ARG A 40 -10.90 -4.47 -6.59
N ASN A 41 -9.97 -4.31 -5.67
CA ASN A 41 -10.25 -4.09 -4.26
C ASN A 41 -9.51 -2.83 -3.80
N LEU A 42 -10.23 -1.90 -3.19
CA LEU A 42 -9.60 -0.73 -2.57
C LEU A 42 -9.34 -1.05 -1.10
N ILE A 43 -8.08 -1.03 -0.72
CA ILE A 43 -7.67 -1.28 0.65
C ILE A 43 -7.18 0.03 1.26
N LYS A 44 -7.90 0.50 2.28
CA LYS A 44 -7.51 1.71 3.01
C LYS A 44 -6.51 1.35 4.09
N LEU A 45 -5.36 2.03 4.09
CA LEU A 45 -4.27 1.70 5.00
C LEU A 45 -4.38 2.39 6.36
N GLY A 46 -5.30 3.34 6.49
CA GLY A 46 -5.49 4.05 7.76
C GLY A 46 -4.41 5.07 8.05
N ILE A 47 -3.70 5.53 7.05
CA ILE A 47 -2.65 6.55 7.17
C ILE A 47 -2.86 7.65 6.15
N ALA A 48 -2.34 8.83 6.48
CA ALA A 48 -2.26 9.96 5.56
C ALA A 48 -0.80 10.38 5.42
N ILE A 49 -0.49 11.03 4.30
CA ILE A 49 0.87 11.50 4.01
C ILE A 49 0.84 13.00 3.82
N GLN A 50 1.87 13.67 4.35
CA GLN A 50 2.13 15.08 4.06
C GLN A 50 3.51 15.18 3.41
N MET A 51 3.56 15.83 2.26
CA MET A 51 4.80 15.99 1.52
C MET A 51 4.93 17.40 0.96
N PRO A 52 6.17 17.82 0.67
CA PRO A 52 6.41 19.13 0.06
C PRO A 52 5.68 19.29 -1.28
N SER A 53 5.37 20.54 -1.64
CA SER A 53 4.58 20.86 -2.85
C SER A 53 5.27 20.47 -4.15
N ASN A 54 6.58 20.24 -4.12
CA ASN A 54 7.34 19.82 -5.30
C ASN A 54 7.46 18.29 -5.42
N MET A 55 6.73 17.55 -4.61
CA MET A 55 6.80 16.08 -4.58
C MET A 55 5.44 15.46 -4.89
N LYS A 56 5.50 14.22 -5.32
CA LYS A 56 4.34 13.33 -5.39
C LYS A 56 4.78 11.95 -4.93
N ALA A 57 3.84 11.15 -4.46
CA ALA A 57 4.11 9.76 -4.10
C ALA A 57 3.57 8.83 -5.17
N ILE A 58 4.30 7.76 -5.42
CA ILE A 58 3.86 6.70 -6.35
C ILE A 58 3.82 5.41 -5.57
N ILE A 59 2.65 4.77 -5.57
CA ILE A 59 2.47 3.45 -4.97
C ILE A 59 2.82 2.41 -6.01
N LYS A 60 3.71 1.49 -5.63
CA LYS A 60 4.13 0.40 -6.49
C LYS A 60 4.15 -0.91 -5.73
N PRO A 61 3.93 -2.04 -6.42
CA PRO A 61 4.09 -3.34 -5.80
C PRO A 61 5.57 -3.62 -5.47
N ARG A 62 5.78 -4.44 -4.44
CA ARG A 62 7.11 -4.94 -4.14
C ARG A 62 7.47 -6.06 -5.12
N SER A 63 8.78 -6.27 -5.34
CA SER A 63 9.23 -7.28 -6.30
C SER A 63 8.74 -8.68 -5.96
N GLY A 64 8.75 -9.06 -4.69
CA GLY A 64 8.23 -10.36 -4.27
C GLY A 64 6.75 -10.52 -4.55
N PHE A 65 5.99 -9.46 -4.34
CA PHE A 65 4.56 -9.44 -4.65
C PHE A 65 4.32 -9.59 -6.15
N SER A 66 5.07 -8.84 -6.95
CA SER A 66 4.94 -8.90 -8.41
C SER A 66 5.27 -10.29 -8.96
N LEU A 67 6.19 -11.00 -8.32
CA LEU A 67 6.60 -12.34 -8.76
C LEU A 67 5.66 -13.43 -8.28
N LYS A 68 5.18 -13.34 -7.04
CA LYS A 68 4.48 -14.45 -6.37
C LYS A 68 3.00 -14.19 -6.10
N GLY A 69 2.54 -12.96 -6.26
CA GLY A 69 1.19 -12.58 -5.86
C GLY A 69 1.07 -12.38 -4.35
N ILE A 70 -0.14 -12.49 -3.84
CA ILE A 70 -0.44 -12.32 -2.42
C ILE A 70 -0.25 -13.63 -1.67
N ILE A 71 0.34 -13.55 -0.48
CA ILE A 71 0.35 -14.67 0.46
C ILE A 71 -0.84 -14.50 1.39
N GLY A 72 -1.79 -15.44 1.32
CA GLY A 72 -2.97 -15.42 2.16
C GLY A 72 -2.71 -15.93 3.58
N VAL A 73 -3.72 -15.85 4.42
CA VAL A 73 -3.66 -16.40 5.79
C VAL A 73 -3.48 -17.91 5.79
N ASP A 74 -3.81 -18.56 4.67
CA ASP A 74 -3.58 -20.00 4.47
C ASP A 74 -2.12 -20.35 4.14
N GLY A 75 -1.25 -19.34 4.02
CA GLY A 75 0.15 -19.53 3.65
C GLY A 75 0.39 -19.77 2.18
N LYS A 76 -0.64 -19.74 1.35
CA LYS A 76 -0.55 -20.01 -0.09
C LYS A 76 -0.46 -18.72 -0.88
N SER A 77 0.20 -18.80 -2.06
CA SER A 77 0.23 -17.69 -3.02
C SER A 77 -1.08 -17.62 -3.80
N HIS A 78 -1.58 -16.41 -3.96
CA HIS A 78 -2.80 -16.15 -4.71
C HIS A 78 -2.51 -15.13 -5.81
N ASP A 79 -3.08 -15.33 -6.99
CA ASP A 79 -2.83 -14.52 -8.17
C ASP A 79 -3.49 -13.15 -8.02
N ALA A 80 -2.67 -12.14 -7.76
CA ALA A 80 -3.14 -10.77 -7.57
C ALA A 80 -2.00 -9.79 -7.82
N ASP A 81 -2.36 -8.58 -8.25
CA ASP A 81 -1.43 -7.48 -8.46
C ASP A 81 -1.83 -6.27 -7.63
N VAL A 82 -0.83 -5.53 -7.18
CA VAL A 82 -1.02 -4.17 -6.66
C VAL A 82 -0.90 -3.21 -7.84
N LEU A 83 -1.92 -2.38 -8.03
CA LEU A 83 -1.88 -1.40 -9.10
C LEU A 83 -1.11 -0.16 -8.65
N ASP A 84 -0.36 0.42 -9.59
CA ASP A 84 0.32 1.68 -9.35
C ASP A 84 -0.70 2.78 -9.08
N GLY A 85 -0.38 3.66 -8.15
CA GLY A 85 -1.21 4.82 -7.84
C GLY A 85 -0.36 6.04 -7.61
N VAL A 86 -0.91 7.22 -7.91
CA VAL A 86 -0.24 8.50 -7.70
C VAL A 86 -0.97 9.27 -6.61
N ILE A 87 -0.20 9.76 -5.64
CA ILE A 87 -0.72 10.59 -4.55
C ILE A 87 -0.13 11.99 -4.75
N ASP A 88 -1.01 12.96 -5.01
CA ASP A 88 -0.59 14.35 -5.17
C ASP A 88 -0.26 14.98 -3.82
N CYS A 89 0.59 16.01 -3.85
CA CYS A 89 1.06 16.66 -2.63
C CYS A 89 -0.07 17.31 -1.82
N ASP A 90 -1.18 17.64 -2.45
CA ASP A 90 -2.33 18.27 -1.80
C ASP A 90 -3.39 17.26 -1.34
N TYR A 91 -3.16 15.96 -1.53
CA TYR A 91 -4.09 14.95 -1.05
C TYR A 91 -3.90 14.73 0.44
N THR A 92 -4.93 14.99 1.22
CA THR A 92 -4.89 14.91 2.69
C THR A 92 -5.67 13.74 3.26
N GLY A 93 -6.28 12.93 2.42
CA GLY A 93 -7.12 11.81 2.85
C GLY A 93 -6.33 10.55 3.17
N CYS A 94 -7.06 9.49 3.46
CA CYS A 94 -6.49 8.18 3.72
C CYS A 94 -5.88 7.59 2.45
N ILE A 95 -4.68 7.04 2.57
CA ILE A 95 -4.03 6.35 1.47
C ILE A 95 -4.77 5.03 1.22
N GLY A 96 -5.16 4.81 -0.02
CA GLY A 96 -5.75 3.56 -0.47
C GLY A 96 -4.85 2.87 -1.50
N VAL A 97 -4.86 1.56 -1.46
CA VAL A 97 -4.13 0.73 -2.41
C VAL A 97 -5.14 -0.14 -3.15
N ILE A 98 -5.00 -0.21 -4.47
CA ILE A 98 -5.89 -1.05 -5.28
C ILE A 98 -5.18 -2.36 -5.56
N VAL A 99 -5.81 -3.46 -5.16
CA VAL A 99 -5.33 -4.82 -5.41
C VAL A 99 -6.32 -5.48 -6.37
N LYS A 100 -5.81 -6.00 -7.47
CA LYS A 100 -6.62 -6.73 -8.46
C LYS A 100 -6.34 -8.22 -8.32
N SER A 101 -7.36 -8.98 -7.97
CA SER A 101 -7.28 -10.43 -7.88
C SER A 101 -7.83 -11.07 -9.16
N PHE A 102 -7.10 -12.04 -9.66
CA PHE A 102 -7.47 -12.80 -10.86
C PHE A 102 -8.06 -14.16 -10.51
N GLU A 103 -8.10 -14.50 -9.22
CA GLU A 103 -8.61 -15.79 -8.79
C GLU A 103 -10.13 -15.83 -8.83
N LYS A 104 -10.67 -17.01 -9.11
CA LYS A 104 -12.11 -17.23 -9.01
C LYS A 104 -12.52 -17.19 -7.55
N GLU A 105 -13.66 -16.56 -7.27
CA GLU A 105 -14.23 -16.61 -5.93
C GLU A 105 -14.73 -18.02 -5.63
N PRO A 106 -14.60 -18.45 -4.37
CA PRO A 106 -15.11 -19.76 -3.95
C PRO A 106 -16.63 -19.86 -4.08
#